data_79536be2d2ad8c0d1a006a017e85bf72
#
_entry.id   79536be2d2ad8c0d1a006a017e85bf72
#
_cell.length_a   1.000
_cell.length_b   1.000
_cell.length_c   1.000
_cell.angle_alpha   90.00
_cell.angle_beta   90.00
_cell.angle_gamma   90.00
#
_symmetry.space_group_name_H-M   'P 1'
#
loop_
_entity.id
_entity.type
_entity.pdbx_description
1 polymer ?
#
loop_
_entity_poly.entity_id
_entity_poly.type
_entity_poly.pdbx_seq_one_letter_code
_entity_poly.pdbx_strand_id
1 'polypeptide(L)'
;MAYDAGVKDIAELRQFGTKLNQAAEACTNLFQHLNAETHRIFDSWNDDKASRFMQTFEGRKREIDRLSQEMRDFSAYISRVAQAAEDYRNVR
;
A
#
# COMPACT_ATOMS: atom_id res chain seq x y z
N MET A 1 -15.89 0.81 25.63
CA MET A 1 -16.76 1.91 25.20
C MET A 1 -16.93 1.86 23.69
N ALA A 2 -18.14 1.73 23.28
CA ALA A 2 -18.43 1.79 21.85
C ALA A 2 -18.29 3.24 21.38
N TYR A 3 -17.71 3.40 20.20
CA TYR A 3 -17.33 4.71 19.78
C TYR A 3 -17.17 4.70 18.26
N ASP A 4 -17.70 5.69 17.60
CA ASP A 4 -17.74 5.70 16.14
C ASP A 4 -16.59 6.46 15.49
N ALA A 5 -15.66 6.99 16.28
CA ALA A 5 -14.47 7.71 15.80
C ALA A 5 -14.83 8.87 14.84
N GLY A 6 -16.04 9.41 14.93
CA GLY A 6 -16.49 10.45 14.03
C GLY A 6 -16.77 9.98 12.62
N VAL A 7 -16.93 8.69 12.41
CA VAL A 7 -17.19 8.12 11.09
C VAL A 7 -18.62 8.46 10.68
N LYS A 8 -18.80 9.20 9.60
CA LYS A 8 -20.10 9.59 9.09
C LYS A 8 -20.68 8.54 8.16
N ASP A 9 -19.83 7.90 7.37
CA ASP A 9 -20.23 6.92 6.37
C ASP A 9 -19.34 5.69 6.49
N ILE A 10 -19.86 4.65 7.11
CA ILE A 10 -19.12 3.40 7.34
C ILE A 10 -18.81 2.71 6.03
N ALA A 11 -19.75 2.71 5.08
CA ALA A 11 -19.53 2.07 3.78
C ALA A 11 -18.40 2.74 3.02
N GLU A 12 -18.35 4.07 3.04
CA GLU A 12 -17.29 4.81 2.37
C GLU A 12 -15.94 4.53 3.02
N LEU A 13 -15.92 4.47 4.35
CA LEU A 13 -14.68 4.14 5.08
C LEU A 13 -14.18 2.75 4.71
N ARG A 14 -15.07 1.77 4.63
CA ARG A 14 -14.70 0.41 4.22
C ARG A 14 -14.16 0.38 2.80
N GLN A 15 -14.77 1.15 1.89
CA GLN A 15 -14.29 1.26 0.52
C GLN A 15 -12.88 1.84 0.47
N PHE A 16 -12.60 2.82 1.29
CA PHE A 16 -11.26 3.39 1.37
C PHE A 16 -10.24 2.35 1.82
N GLY A 17 -10.59 1.55 2.82
CA GLY A 17 -9.72 0.45 3.26
C GLY A 17 -9.42 -0.53 2.13
N THR A 18 -10.42 -0.89 1.34
CA THR A 18 -10.25 -1.77 0.18
C THR A 18 -9.32 -1.14 -0.85
N LYS A 19 -9.49 0.16 -1.11
CA LYS A 19 -8.63 0.88 -2.05
C LYS A 19 -7.19 0.93 -1.59
N LEU A 20 -6.96 1.06 -0.28
CA LEU A 20 -5.61 1.02 0.26
C LEU A 20 -4.94 -0.32 0.04
N ASN A 21 -5.65 -1.42 0.23
CA ASN A 21 -5.12 -2.75 -0.05
C ASN A 21 -4.80 -2.93 -1.53
N GLN A 22 -5.69 -2.46 -2.39
CA GLN A 22 -5.47 -2.52 -3.84
C GLN A 22 -4.26 -1.69 -4.24
N ALA A 23 -4.10 -0.50 -3.65
CA ALA A 23 -2.96 0.35 -3.92
C ALA A 23 -1.65 -0.30 -3.46
N ALA A 24 -1.67 -0.95 -2.29
CA ALA A 24 -0.50 -1.64 -1.79
C ALA A 24 -0.07 -2.76 -2.74
N GLU A 25 -1.02 -3.54 -3.22
CA GLU A 25 -0.75 -4.62 -4.17
C GLU A 25 -0.25 -4.06 -5.50
N ALA A 26 -0.87 -2.99 -5.99
CA ALA A 26 -0.46 -2.35 -7.24
C ALA A 26 0.97 -1.81 -7.14
N CYS A 27 1.32 -1.18 -6.02
CA CYS A 27 2.69 -0.68 -5.81
C CYS A 27 3.70 -1.81 -5.85
N THR A 28 3.43 -2.89 -5.14
CA THR A 28 4.32 -4.04 -5.09
C THR A 28 4.50 -4.65 -6.48
N ASN A 29 3.39 -4.87 -7.18
CA ASN A 29 3.42 -5.48 -8.52
C ASN A 29 4.14 -4.60 -9.51
N LEU A 30 3.86 -3.31 -9.50
CA LEU A 30 4.50 -2.37 -10.41
C LEU A 30 6.02 -2.34 -10.19
N PHE A 31 6.44 -2.29 -8.93
CA PHE A 31 7.87 -2.28 -8.61
C PHE A 31 8.54 -3.57 -9.06
N GLN A 32 7.91 -4.72 -8.83
CA GLN A 32 8.44 -6.01 -9.26
C GLN A 32 8.60 -6.07 -10.78
N HIS A 33 7.59 -5.60 -11.51
CA HIS A 33 7.65 -5.57 -12.97
C HIS A 33 8.77 -4.67 -13.48
N LEU A 34 8.88 -3.47 -12.91
CA LEU A 34 9.93 -2.53 -13.30
C LEU A 34 11.31 -3.08 -12.95
N ASN A 35 11.44 -3.73 -11.82
CA ASN A 35 12.70 -4.32 -11.40
C ASN A 35 13.17 -5.39 -12.40
N ALA A 36 12.25 -6.28 -12.80
CA ALA A 36 12.55 -7.31 -13.78
C ALA A 36 12.93 -6.71 -15.15
N GLU A 37 12.17 -5.70 -15.59
CA GLU A 37 12.47 -4.99 -16.84
C GLU A 37 13.83 -4.31 -16.79
N THR A 38 14.13 -3.67 -15.67
CA THR A 38 15.38 -2.96 -15.48
C THR A 38 16.57 -3.91 -15.59
N HIS A 39 16.49 -5.06 -14.92
CA HIS A 39 17.54 -6.07 -15.01
C HIS A 39 17.70 -6.57 -16.43
N ARG A 40 16.61 -6.84 -17.12
CA ARG A 40 16.65 -7.34 -18.48
C ARG A 40 17.31 -6.35 -19.45
N ILE A 41 16.92 -5.06 -19.33
CA ILE A 41 17.42 -4.03 -20.21
C ILE A 41 18.92 -3.76 -19.93
N PHE A 42 19.29 -3.75 -18.65
CA PHE A 42 20.67 -3.39 -18.26
C PHE A 42 21.66 -4.53 -18.45
N ASP A 43 21.19 -5.72 -18.82
CA ASP A 43 22.08 -6.75 -19.31
C ASP A 43 22.79 -6.35 -20.61
N SER A 44 22.09 -5.58 -21.46
CA SER A 44 22.63 -5.15 -22.76
C SER A 44 23.02 -3.67 -22.78
N TRP A 45 22.66 -2.93 -21.75
CA TRP A 45 22.97 -1.51 -21.66
C TRP A 45 23.48 -1.22 -20.26
N ASN A 46 24.78 -1.08 -20.13
CA ASN A 46 25.43 -0.97 -18.82
C ASN A 46 26.51 0.13 -18.84
N ASP A 47 26.08 1.37 -18.89
CA ASP A 47 26.98 2.51 -18.69
C ASP A 47 26.91 2.98 -17.24
N ASP A 48 27.71 3.98 -16.87
CA ASP A 48 27.77 4.49 -15.50
C ASP A 48 26.44 5.03 -15.03
N LYS A 49 25.69 5.67 -15.91
CA LYS A 49 24.41 6.25 -15.57
C LYS A 49 23.37 5.17 -15.29
N ALA A 50 23.37 4.12 -16.11
CA ALA A 50 22.49 2.97 -15.90
C ALA A 50 22.81 2.27 -14.59
N SER A 51 24.10 2.08 -14.29
CA SER A 51 24.50 1.46 -13.02
C SER A 51 24.05 2.26 -11.81
N ARG A 52 24.18 3.58 -11.86
CA ARG A 52 23.71 4.45 -10.77
C ARG A 52 22.20 4.38 -10.59
N PHE A 53 21.47 4.37 -11.69
CA PHE A 53 20.02 4.27 -11.63
C PHE A 53 19.62 2.93 -11.01
N MET A 54 20.27 1.84 -11.42
CA MET A 54 19.98 0.52 -10.88
C MET A 54 20.18 0.49 -9.36
N GLN A 55 21.30 1.05 -8.89
CA GLN A 55 21.59 1.10 -7.46
C GLN A 55 20.53 1.91 -6.71
N THR A 56 20.15 3.07 -7.25
CA THR A 56 19.10 3.90 -6.65
C THR A 56 17.78 3.16 -6.62
N PHE A 57 17.42 2.55 -7.72
CA PHE A 57 16.15 1.85 -7.86
C PHE A 57 16.06 0.69 -6.87
N GLU A 58 17.10 -0.14 -6.79
CA GLU A 58 17.13 -1.25 -5.85
C GLU A 58 17.15 -0.76 -4.40
N GLY A 59 17.81 0.36 -4.14
CA GLY A 59 17.84 0.95 -2.81
C GLY A 59 16.47 1.43 -2.33
N ARG A 60 15.55 1.73 -3.24
CA ARG A 60 14.20 2.16 -2.88
C ARG A 60 13.24 1.02 -2.60
N LYS A 61 13.65 -0.21 -2.86
CA LYS A 61 12.78 -1.36 -2.67
C LYS A 61 12.21 -1.43 -1.25
N ARG A 62 13.04 -1.16 -0.25
CA ARG A 62 12.59 -1.20 1.15
C ARG A 62 11.53 -0.14 1.42
N GLU A 63 11.66 1.02 0.82
CA GLU A 63 10.68 2.10 1.00
C GLU A 63 9.34 1.73 0.38
N ILE A 64 9.36 1.11 -0.80
CA ILE A 64 8.13 0.65 -1.45
C ILE A 64 7.47 -0.46 -0.63
N ASP A 65 8.26 -1.42 -0.15
CA ASP A 65 7.73 -2.50 0.68
C ASP A 65 7.13 -1.96 1.97
N ARG A 66 7.81 -0.99 2.59
CA ARG A 66 7.32 -0.36 3.82
C ARG A 66 6.02 0.39 3.58
N LEU A 67 5.96 1.18 2.51
CA LEU A 67 4.73 1.91 2.18
C LEU A 67 3.57 0.95 1.93
N SER A 68 3.81 -0.11 1.18
CA SER A 68 2.78 -1.12 0.93
C SER A 68 2.29 -1.75 2.22
N GLN A 69 3.21 -2.07 3.13
CA GLN A 69 2.84 -2.65 4.42
C GLN A 69 2.07 -1.65 5.28
N GLU A 70 2.49 -0.39 5.29
CA GLU A 70 1.77 0.65 6.03
C GLU A 70 0.34 0.82 5.52
N MET A 71 0.14 0.75 4.21
CA MET A 71 -1.19 0.82 3.63
C MET A 71 -2.05 -0.36 4.05
N ARG A 72 -1.47 -1.57 4.09
CA ARG A 72 -2.19 -2.77 4.54
C ARG A 72 -2.53 -2.69 6.01
N ASP A 73 -1.60 -2.22 6.83
CA ASP A 73 -1.81 -2.07 8.26
C ASP A 73 -2.90 -1.05 8.54
N PHE A 74 -2.90 0.05 7.81
CA PHE A 74 -3.92 1.07 7.98
C PHE A 74 -5.28 0.58 7.50
N SER A 75 -5.32 -0.20 6.42
CA SER A 75 -6.55 -0.84 5.96
C SER A 75 -7.13 -1.77 7.04
N ALA A 76 -6.28 -2.54 7.72
CA ALA A 76 -6.73 -3.39 8.82
C ALA A 76 -7.28 -2.55 9.98
N TYR A 77 -6.62 -1.44 10.30
CA TYR A 77 -7.10 -0.51 11.31
C TYR A 77 -8.48 0.06 10.93
N ILE A 78 -8.64 0.45 9.65
CA ILE A 78 -9.92 0.95 9.14
C ILE A 78 -11.02 -0.08 9.34
N SER A 79 -10.74 -1.35 9.08
CA SER A 79 -11.74 -2.41 9.28
C SER A 79 -12.20 -2.48 10.74
N ARG A 80 -11.25 -2.32 11.67
CA ARG A 80 -11.61 -2.32 13.11
C ARG A 80 -12.42 -1.10 13.47
N VAL A 81 -12.06 0.07 12.98
CA VAL A 81 -12.79 1.31 13.24
C VAL A 81 -14.22 1.22 12.66
N ALA A 82 -14.32 0.74 11.43
CA ALA A 82 -15.62 0.59 10.77
C ALA A 82 -16.51 -0.40 11.52
N GLN A 83 -15.92 -1.52 11.97
CA GLN A 83 -16.67 -2.51 12.74
C GLN A 83 -17.14 -1.94 14.08
N ALA A 84 -16.27 -1.22 14.77
CA ALA A 84 -16.62 -0.60 16.05
C ALA A 84 -17.74 0.44 15.86
N ALA A 85 -17.66 1.24 14.79
CA ALA A 85 -18.70 2.23 14.50
C ALA A 85 -20.04 1.57 14.17
N GLU A 86 -19.99 0.48 13.42
CA GLU A 86 -21.19 -0.28 13.07
C GLU A 86 -21.83 -0.91 14.32
N ASP A 87 -21.01 -1.51 15.18
CA ASP A 87 -21.47 -2.08 16.44
C ASP A 87 -22.09 -1.02 17.34
N TYR A 88 -21.47 0.15 17.43
CA TYR A 88 -21.98 1.28 18.20
C TYR A 88 -23.38 1.69 17.71
N ARG A 89 -23.56 1.79 16.39
CA ARG A 89 -24.85 2.20 15.83
C ARG A 89 -25.94 1.15 15.97
N ASN A 90 -25.54 -0.11 16.10
CA ASN A 90 -26.49 -1.22 16.24
C ASN A 90 -26.88 -1.49 17.70
N VAL A 91 -26.16 -0.88 18.65
CA VAL A 91 -26.48 -1.02 20.06
C VAL A 91 -27.69 -0.10 20.41
N ARG A 92 -28.67 -0.62 21.11
CA ARG A 92 -29.87 0.10 21.52
C ARG A 92 -30.01 0.11 23.03
#